data_66b1d3bf9f8de942dd2d9c5eaf1905bb
#
_entry.id   66b1d3bf9f8de942dd2d9c5eaf1905bb
#
_cell.length_a   1.000
_cell.length_b   1.000
_cell.length_c   1.000
_cell.angle_alpha   90.00
_cell.angle_beta   90.00
_cell.angle_gamma   90.00
#
_symmetry.space_group_name_H-M   'P 1'
#
loop_
_entity.id
_entity.type
_entity.pdbx_description
1 polymer ?
#
loop_
_entity_poly.entity_id
_entity_poly.type
_entity_poly.pdbx_seq_one_letter_code
_entity_poly.pdbx_strand_id
1 'polypeptide(L)'
;MAYGIVHYFAGGTEEQYRASIAAVHPNGGSDLPDGQIFHAAGRSEGGWTIVAVHDSRESWERFRDETLMPTLQQGIDGGFSGAPQETAIDIKNLQRT
;
A
#
# COMPACT_ATOMS: atom_id res chain seq x y z
N MET A 1 -14.23 10.05 -6.59
CA MET A 1 -13.03 10.29 -7.41
C MET A 1 -11.91 9.40 -6.93
N ALA A 2 -11.26 8.73 -7.85
CA ALA A 2 -10.17 7.83 -7.50
C ALA A 2 -9.00 8.59 -6.87
N TYR A 3 -8.32 7.92 -5.94
CA TYR A 3 -7.23 8.50 -5.18
C TYR A 3 -6.07 7.50 -5.14
N GLY A 4 -4.89 7.92 -5.58
CA GLY A 4 -3.74 7.04 -5.68
C GLY A 4 -2.71 7.33 -4.60
N ILE A 5 -2.06 6.26 -4.14
CA ILE A 5 -0.97 6.34 -3.17
C ILE A 5 0.21 5.58 -3.73
N VAL A 6 1.36 6.22 -3.77
CA VAL A 6 2.62 5.57 -4.13
C VAL A 6 3.52 5.58 -2.91
N HIS A 7 3.97 4.39 -2.51
CA HIS A 7 4.94 4.23 -1.43
C HIS A 7 6.24 3.71 -1.99
N TYR A 8 7.35 4.37 -1.64
CA TYR A 8 8.68 3.90 -1.99
C TYR A 8 9.45 3.60 -0.70
N PHE A 9 9.97 2.36 -0.61
CA PHE A 9 10.77 1.90 0.52
C PHE A 9 12.22 1.74 0.05
N ALA A 10 13.09 2.67 0.42
CA ALA A 10 14.51 2.57 0.13
C ALA A 10 15.07 1.30 0.78
N GLY A 11 15.80 0.50 0.01
CA GLY A 11 16.35 -0.77 0.50
C GLY A 11 15.29 -1.85 0.71
N GLY A 12 14.03 -1.61 0.37
CA GLY A 12 12.96 -2.58 0.56
C GLY A 12 13.13 -3.83 -0.29
N THR A 13 12.63 -4.96 0.21
CA THR A 13 12.76 -6.26 -0.44
C THR A 13 11.39 -6.88 -0.67
N GLU A 14 11.35 -7.88 -1.55
CA GLU A 14 10.12 -8.64 -1.79
C GLU A 14 9.65 -9.36 -0.53
N GLU A 15 10.57 -9.93 0.24
CA GLU A 15 10.23 -10.63 1.48
C GLU A 15 9.56 -9.70 2.47
N GLN A 16 10.09 -8.48 2.61
CA GLN A 16 9.49 -7.48 3.49
C GLN A 16 8.10 -7.08 3.00
N TYR A 17 7.94 -6.95 1.67
CA TYR A 17 6.64 -6.64 1.09
C TYR A 17 5.63 -7.76 1.35
N ARG A 18 6.02 -9.03 1.13
CA ARG A 18 5.11 -10.16 1.35
C ARG A 18 4.63 -10.21 2.79
N ALA A 19 5.53 -10.02 3.75
CA ALA A 19 5.15 -9.98 5.15
C ALA A 19 4.20 -8.82 5.45
N SER A 20 4.47 -7.65 4.89
CA SER A 20 3.67 -6.45 5.13
C SER A 20 2.28 -6.56 4.54
N ILE A 21 2.16 -7.02 3.28
CA ILE A 21 0.85 -7.10 2.63
C ILE A 21 -0.02 -8.17 3.28
N ALA A 22 0.59 -9.26 3.74
CA ALA A 22 -0.14 -10.31 4.45
C ALA A 22 -0.79 -9.78 5.73
N ALA A 23 -0.20 -8.76 6.34
CA ALA A 23 -0.71 -8.20 7.59
C ALA A 23 -1.81 -7.16 7.37
N VAL A 24 -1.85 -6.47 6.22
CA VAL A 24 -2.77 -5.35 6.01
C VAL A 24 -3.82 -5.57 4.93
N HIS A 25 -3.68 -6.59 4.10
CA HIS A 25 -4.69 -6.97 3.11
C HIS A 25 -5.41 -8.25 3.54
N PRO A 26 -6.71 -8.41 3.18
CA PRO A 26 -7.44 -9.62 3.53
C PRO A 26 -6.86 -10.89 2.91
N ASN A 27 -7.15 -12.03 3.52
CA ASN A 27 -6.80 -13.36 3.03
C ASN A 27 -5.30 -13.53 2.77
N GLY A 28 -4.49 -13.10 3.74
CA GLY A 28 -3.04 -13.26 3.67
C GLY A 28 -2.38 -12.40 2.61
N GLY A 29 -3.03 -11.32 2.22
CA GLY A 29 -2.52 -10.38 1.22
C GLY A 29 -3.01 -10.62 -0.19
N SER A 30 -3.89 -11.61 -0.40
CA SER A 30 -4.33 -11.97 -1.75
C SER A 30 -5.53 -11.15 -2.25
N ASP A 31 -6.24 -10.47 -1.35
CA ASP A 31 -7.42 -9.69 -1.71
C ASP A 31 -7.21 -8.22 -1.39
N LEU A 32 -7.93 -7.38 -2.14
CA LEU A 32 -7.91 -5.94 -1.91
C LEU A 32 -8.78 -5.60 -0.69
N PRO A 33 -8.34 -4.63 0.15
CA PRO A 33 -9.24 -4.11 1.18
C PRO A 33 -10.37 -3.31 0.56
N ASP A 34 -11.43 -3.11 1.34
CA ASP A 34 -12.59 -2.35 0.90
C ASP A 34 -12.17 -0.99 0.36
N GLY A 35 -12.67 -0.65 -0.81
CA GLY A 35 -12.43 0.62 -1.46
C GLY A 35 -11.13 0.69 -2.26
N GLN A 36 -10.22 -0.24 -2.09
CA GLN A 36 -9.03 -0.28 -2.95
C GLN A 36 -9.39 -1.02 -4.24
N ILE A 37 -9.14 -0.38 -5.38
CA ILE A 37 -9.58 -0.90 -6.69
C ILE A 37 -8.43 -1.33 -7.58
N PHE A 38 -7.19 -1.08 -7.15
CA PHE A 38 -6.00 -1.46 -7.90
C PHE A 38 -4.81 -1.51 -6.94
N HIS A 39 -3.93 -2.48 -7.14
CA HIS A 39 -2.72 -2.61 -6.34
C HIS A 39 -1.63 -3.24 -7.22
N ALA A 40 -0.47 -2.62 -7.26
CA ALA A 40 0.69 -3.18 -7.93
C ALA A 40 1.92 -2.90 -7.09
N ALA A 41 2.88 -3.80 -7.12
CA ALA A 41 4.10 -3.63 -6.36
C ALA A 41 5.24 -4.35 -7.06
N GLY A 42 6.45 -3.82 -6.90
CA GLY A 42 7.61 -4.43 -7.52
C GLY A 42 8.91 -3.76 -7.11
N ARG A 43 10.00 -4.39 -7.53
CA ARG A 43 11.32 -3.80 -7.31
C ARG A 43 11.46 -2.55 -8.17
N SER A 44 12.03 -1.53 -7.56
CA SER A 44 12.36 -0.28 -8.23
C SER A 44 13.77 0.12 -7.86
N GLU A 45 14.29 1.15 -8.51
CA GLU A 45 15.68 1.53 -8.30
C GLU A 45 15.95 1.78 -6.81
N GLY A 46 16.85 1.00 -6.24
CA GLY A 46 17.30 1.14 -4.86
C GLY A 46 16.31 0.64 -3.81
N GLY A 47 15.22 -0.02 -4.19
CA GLY A 47 14.24 -0.46 -3.20
C GLY A 47 13.00 -1.10 -3.79
N TRP A 48 11.86 -0.77 -3.21
CA TRP A 48 10.56 -1.38 -3.52
C TRP A 48 9.49 -0.30 -3.63
N THR A 49 8.66 -0.38 -4.68
CA THR A 49 7.57 0.58 -4.89
C THR A 49 6.23 -0.12 -4.88
N ILE A 50 5.25 0.49 -4.22
CA ILE A 50 3.86 0.04 -4.17
C ILE A 50 2.99 1.13 -4.75
N VAL A 51 2.06 0.75 -5.65
CA VAL A 51 1.06 1.66 -6.19
C VAL A 51 -0.30 1.12 -5.81
N ALA A 52 -1.08 1.90 -5.09
CA ALA A 52 -2.43 1.55 -4.70
C ALA A 52 -3.40 2.63 -5.14
N VAL A 53 -4.55 2.23 -5.68
CA VAL A 53 -5.59 3.17 -6.07
C VAL A 53 -6.85 2.82 -5.30
N HIS A 54 -7.43 3.82 -4.64
CA HIS A 54 -8.69 3.72 -3.92
C HIS A 54 -9.79 4.42 -4.70
N ASP A 55 -11.03 4.02 -4.47
CA ASP A 55 -12.19 4.62 -5.14
C ASP A 55 -12.41 6.07 -4.71
N SER A 56 -11.88 6.46 -3.53
CA SER A 56 -11.98 7.82 -3.03
C SER A 56 -10.86 8.10 -2.03
N ARG A 57 -10.63 9.39 -1.76
CA ARG A 57 -9.70 9.80 -0.71
C ARG A 57 -10.18 9.32 0.66
N GLU A 58 -11.48 9.36 0.91
CA GLU A 58 -12.07 8.94 2.18
C GLU A 58 -11.83 7.45 2.42
N SER A 59 -11.94 6.64 1.38
CA SER A 59 -11.66 5.21 1.45
C SER A 59 -10.19 4.95 1.82
N TRP A 60 -9.26 5.68 1.22
CA TRP A 60 -7.84 5.59 1.58
C TRP A 60 -7.62 5.98 3.04
N GLU A 61 -8.20 7.10 3.47
CA GLU A 61 -8.02 7.58 4.84
C GLU A 61 -8.57 6.58 5.85
N ARG A 62 -9.72 5.97 5.55
CA ARG A 62 -10.30 4.94 6.40
C ARG A 62 -9.39 3.71 6.51
N PHE A 63 -8.88 3.22 5.37
CA PHE A 63 -7.94 2.10 5.38
C PHE A 63 -6.68 2.44 6.18
N ARG A 64 -6.11 3.63 5.95
CA ARG A 64 -4.93 4.08 6.66
C ARG A 64 -5.16 4.09 8.17
N ASP A 65 -6.29 4.69 8.61
CA ASP A 65 -6.53 4.94 10.02
C ASP A 65 -7.04 3.69 10.76
N GLU A 66 -7.81 2.83 10.09
CA GLU A 66 -8.42 1.67 10.73
C GLU A 66 -7.57 0.40 10.60
N THR A 67 -6.73 0.28 9.58
CA THR A 67 -5.97 -0.94 9.31
C THR A 67 -4.49 -0.70 9.27
N LEU A 68 -4.03 0.20 8.39
CA LEU A 68 -2.61 0.34 8.09
C LEU A 68 -1.82 0.87 9.29
N MET A 69 -2.20 2.01 9.82
CA MET A 69 -1.47 2.62 10.93
C MET A 69 -1.50 1.80 12.20
N PRO A 70 -2.66 1.25 12.64
CA PRO A 70 -2.66 0.38 13.82
C PRO A 70 -1.76 -0.86 13.65
N THR A 71 -1.75 -1.46 12.47
CA THR A 71 -0.92 -2.63 12.19
C THR A 71 0.56 -2.27 12.23
N LEU A 72 0.93 -1.13 11.63
CA LEU A 72 2.32 -0.65 11.68
C LEU A 72 2.77 -0.31 13.09
N GLN A 73 1.89 0.26 13.91
CA GLN A 73 2.21 0.57 15.31
C GLN A 73 2.47 -0.67 16.15
N GLN A 74 1.78 -1.77 15.85
CA GLN A 74 2.02 -3.05 16.51
C GLN A 74 3.30 -3.72 16.02
N GLY A 75 3.77 -3.33 14.84
CA GLY A 75 4.92 -3.95 14.19
C GLY A 75 4.52 -5.16 13.35
N ILE A 76 5.23 -5.37 12.26
CA ILE A 76 5.03 -6.50 11.36
C ILE A 76 6.32 -7.29 11.32
N ASP A 77 6.28 -8.54 11.80
CA ASP A 77 7.43 -9.43 11.77
C ASP A 77 7.88 -9.62 10.32
N GLY A 78 9.15 -9.32 10.05
CA GLY A 78 9.72 -9.45 8.71
C GLY A 78 9.27 -8.38 7.72
N GLY A 79 8.47 -7.41 8.15
CA GLY A 79 8.01 -6.33 7.31
C GLY A 79 9.05 -5.26 7.05
N PHE A 80 8.64 -4.18 6.38
CA PHE A 80 9.55 -3.07 6.10
C PHE A 80 10.05 -2.44 7.39
N SER A 81 11.32 -2.06 7.39
CA SER A 81 11.99 -1.58 8.61
C SER A 81 11.83 -0.09 8.86
N GLY A 82 11.32 0.66 7.88
CA GLY A 82 11.18 2.10 8.00
C GLY A 82 9.95 2.62 7.29
N ALA A 83 9.67 3.89 7.49
CA ALA A 83 8.56 4.56 6.84
C ALA A 83 8.88 4.78 5.35
N PRO A 84 7.88 4.67 4.46
CA PRO A 84 8.08 4.94 3.04
C PRO A 84 8.10 6.43 2.74
N GLN A 85 8.63 6.76 1.57
CA GLN A 85 8.31 8.03 0.93
C GLN A 85 6.92 7.89 0.32
N GLU A 86 6.02 8.80 0.64
CA GLU A 86 4.64 8.72 0.19
C GLU A 86 4.32 9.84 -0.78
N THR A 87 3.72 9.48 -1.92
CA THR A 87 3.18 10.43 -2.87
C THR A 87 1.68 10.15 -3.02
N ALA A 88 0.86 11.15 -2.75
CA ALA A 88 -0.58 11.04 -2.93
C ALA A 88 -0.96 11.70 -4.25
N ILE A 89 -1.90 11.07 -4.98
CA ILE A 89 -2.33 11.53 -6.29
C ILE A 89 -3.84 11.67 -6.29
N ASP A 90 -4.32 12.89 -6.56
CA ASP A 90 -5.73 13.13 -6.85
C ASP A 90 -5.96 12.76 -8.31
N ILE A 91 -6.41 11.53 -8.55
CA ILE A 91 -6.42 10.96 -9.90
C ILE A 91 -7.50 11.61 -10.75
N LYS A 92 -7.10 12.14 -11.90
CA LYS A 92 -8.00 12.78 -12.86
C LYS A 92 -8.28 11.89 -14.06
N ASN A 93 -7.48 10.86 -14.29
CA ASN A 93 -7.66 9.92 -15.40
C ASN A 93 -7.16 8.55 -14.93
N LEU A 94 -8.05 7.56 -14.95
CA LEU A 94 -7.73 6.19 -14.60
C LEU A 94 -8.23 5.29 -15.73
N GLN A 95 -7.29 4.64 -16.42
CA GLN A 95 -7.61 3.70 -17.50
C GLN A 95 -7.19 2.31 -17.08
N ARG A 96 -8.03 1.34 -17.35
CA ARG A 96 -7.77 -0.07 -17.00
C ARG A 96 -8.23 -0.98 -18.14
N THR A 97 -7.66 -2.16 -18.23
CA THR A 97 -8.11 -3.18 -19.16
C THR A 97 -9.28 -3.98 -18.57
#